data_065b62109f187ccb72a8a79615ccf607
#
_entry.id   065b62109f187ccb72a8a79615ccf607
#
_cell.length_a   1.000
_cell.length_b   1.000
_cell.length_c   1.000
_cell.angle_alpha   90.00
_cell.angle_beta   90.00
_cell.angle_gamma   90.00
#
_symmetry.space_group_name_H-M   'P 1'
#
loop_
_entity.id
_entity.type
_entity.pdbx_description
1 polymer ?
#
loop_
_entity_poly.entity_id
_entity_poly.type
_entity_poly.pdbx_seq_one_letter_code
_entity_poly.pdbx_strand_id
1 'polypeptide(L)'
;MAYLAVQLGYECTGREVQQRLSEMQDPTHFAVFVAELDDGQLAGWIGAYLFQSVETGSCVEINGIVVEQSIRSRGIGRALLPAAEEWGRSFGSNEISVRSNVKRDRAHQFYAKNGYRHVKTQKEFRKSL
;
A
#
# COMPACT_ATOMS: atom_id res chain seq x y z
N MET A 1 -9.22 -9.80 2.49
CA MET A 1 -8.04 -9.18 1.83
C MET A 1 -7.68 -9.85 0.50
N ALA A 2 -7.68 -11.18 0.42
CA ALA A 2 -7.36 -11.87 -0.84
C ALA A 2 -8.27 -11.44 -2.00
N TYR A 3 -9.58 -11.37 -1.77
CA TYR A 3 -10.54 -10.89 -2.75
C TYR A 3 -10.19 -9.50 -3.31
N LEU A 4 -9.75 -8.57 -2.45
CA LEU A 4 -9.35 -7.24 -2.85
C LEU A 4 -8.01 -7.24 -3.58
N ALA A 5 -7.08 -8.12 -3.21
CA ALA A 5 -5.80 -8.25 -3.89
C ALA A 5 -5.99 -8.74 -5.34
N VAL A 6 -6.96 -9.63 -5.59
CA VAL A 6 -7.31 -10.06 -6.96
C VAL A 6 -7.78 -8.88 -7.80
N GLN A 7 -8.54 -7.95 -7.22
CA GLN A 7 -8.97 -6.72 -7.93
C GLN A 7 -7.79 -5.84 -8.34
N LEU A 8 -6.68 -5.92 -7.63
CA LEU A 8 -5.46 -5.20 -7.96
C LEU A 8 -4.60 -5.93 -9.00
N GLY A 9 -4.97 -7.16 -9.38
CA GLY A 9 -4.26 -7.97 -10.37
C GLY A 9 -3.31 -9.00 -9.78
N TYR A 10 -3.38 -9.25 -8.47
CA TYR A 10 -2.58 -10.28 -7.80
C TYR A 10 -3.43 -11.50 -7.48
N GLU A 11 -3.01 -12.65 -7.96
CA GLU A 11 -3.66 -13.91 -7.61
C GLU A 11 -3.13 -14.39 -6.26
N CYS A 12 -4.01 -14.51 -5.28
CA CYS A 12 -3.67 -15.08 -3.97
C CYS A 12 -4.90 -15.63 -3.28
N THR A 13 -4.68 -16.62 -2.42
CA THR A 13 -5.74 -17.22 -1.60
C THR A 13 -5.79 -16.56 -0.23
N GLY A 14 -6.91 -16.75 0.50
CA GLY A 14 -7.03 -16.27 1.87
C GLY A 14 -5.95 -16.88 2.79
N ARG A 15 -5.59 -18.15 2.57
CA ARG A 15 -4.53 -18.82 3.33
C ARG A 15 -3.17 -18.17 3.11
N GLU A 16 -2.85 -17.86 1.85
CA GLU A 16 -1.59 -17.18 1.50
C GLU A 16 -1.53 -15.78 2.11
N VAL A 17 -2.61 -15.03 2.09
CA VAL A 17 -2.68 -13.71 2.74
C VAL A 17 -2.47 -13.85 4.25
N GLN A 18 -3.12 -14.83 4.88
CA GLN A 18 -2.97 -15.07 6.31
C GLN A 18 -1.53 -15.43 6.68
N GLN A 19 -0.90 -16.29 5.89
CA GLN A 19 0.51 -16.66 6.09
C GLN A 19 1.42 -15.44 5.97
N ARG A 20 1.25 -14.65 4.90
CA ARG A 20 2.06 -13.44 4.68
C ARG A 20 1.89 -12.43 5.81
N LEU A 21 0.65 -12.22 6.28
CA LEU A 21 0.39 -11.34 7.41
C LEU A 21 1.07 -11.84 8.68
N SER A 22 1.10 -13.16 8.91
CA SER A 22 1.78 -13.73 10.09
C SER A 22 3.30 -13.55 10.03
N GLU A 23 3.88 -13.51 8.83
CA GLU A 23 5.30 -13.25 8.61
C GLU A 23 5.65 -11.76 8.77
N MET A 24 4.67 -10.86 8.60
CA MET A 24 4.82 -9.41 8.67
C MET A 24 4.44 -8.85 10.05
N GLN A 25 4.68 -9.60 11.12
CA GLN A 25 4.23 -9.21 12.46
C GLN A 25 5.12 -8.21 13.18
N ASP A 26 6.26 -7.84 12.61
CA ASP A 26 7.10 -6.83 13.23
C ASP A 26 6.48 -5.43 13.06
N PRO A 27 5.87 -4.86 14.11
CA PRO A 27 5.20 -3.55 13.99
C PRO A 27 6.15 -2.37 13.79
N THR A 28 7.46 -2.61 13.91
CA THR A 28 8.47 -1.59 13.66
C THR A 28 8.89 -1.54 12.20
N HIS A 29 8.55 -2.54 11.40
CA HIS A 29 8.93 -2.64 9.99
C HIS A 29 7.74 -2.71 9.04
N PHE A 30 6.62 -3.25 9.50
CA PHE A 30 5.45 -3.47 8.65
C PHE A 30 4.18 -2.96 9.31
N ALA A 31 3.28 -2.44 8.51
CA ALA A 31 1.94 -2.09 8.95
C ALA A 31 0.92 -2.41 7.86
N VAL A 32 -0.25 -2.86 8.28
CA VAL A 32 -1.41 -3.03 7.41
C VAL A 32 -2.59 -2.36 8.09
N PHE A 33 -3.23 -1.47 7.37
CA PHE A 33 -4.45 -0.80 7.83
C PHE A 33 -5.61 -1.21 6.94
N VAL A 34 -6.75 -1.39 7.53
CA VAL A 34 -7.96 -1.79 6.82
C VAL A 34 -9.04 -0.73 6.99
N ALA A 35 -9.85 -0.53 5.95
CA ALA A 35 -11.07 0.23 6.02
C ALA A 35 -12.23 -0.75 6.11
N GLU A 36 -13.03 -0.65 7.17
CA GLU A 36 -14.13 -1.54 7.45
C GLU A 36 -15.44 -0.76 7.34
N LEU A 37 -16.43 -1.37 6.68
CA LEU A 37 -17.77 -0.83 6.61
C LEU A 37 -18.55 -1.13 7.91
N ASP A 38 -19.66 -0.43 8.12
CA ASP A 38 -20.50 -0.60 9.32
C ASP A 38 -21.03 -2.03 9.51
N ASP A 39 -21.15 -2.79 8.40
CA ASP A 39 -21.57 -4.19 8.42
C ASP A 39 -20.42 -5.19 8.66
N GLY A 40 -19.21 -4.70 8.89
CA GLY A 40 -18.02 -5.52 9.11
C GLY A 40 -17.30 -5.97 7.86
N GLN A 41 -17.77 -5.63 6.66
CA GLN A 41 -17.05 -5.93 5.42
C GLN A 41 -15.85 -5.01 5.23
N LEU A 42 -14.77 -5.56 4.67
CA LEU A 42 -13.61 -4.76 4.33
C LEU A 42 -13.86 -3.98 3.04
N ALA A 43 -13.74 -2.66 3.13
CA ALA A 43 -13.83 -1.77 1.99
C ALA A 43 -12.50 -1.59 1.27
N GLY A 44 -11.40 -1.81 1.96
CA GLY A 44 -10.07 -1.66 1.40
C GLY A 44 -8.99 -1.93 2.44
N TRP A 45 -7.74 -1.89 1.99
CA TRP A 45 -6.59 -2.01 2.86
C TRP A 45 -5.39 -1.28 2.25
N ILE A 46 -4.42 -0.95 3.09
CA ILE A 46 -3.12 -0.42 2.70
C ILE A 46 -2.04 -1.14 3.50
N GLY A 47 -1.01 -1.59 2.80
CA GLY A 47 0.18 -2.14 3.41
C GLY A 47 1.35 -1.20 3.23
N ALA A 48 2.17 -1.06 4.25
CA ALA A 48 3.35 -0.21 4.23
C ALA A 48 4.50 -0.90 4.97
N TYR A 49 5.72 -0.55 4.60
CA TYR A 49 6.90 -1.02 5.30
C TYR A 49 7.95 0.08 5.40
N LEU A 50 8.80 -0.05 6.42
CA LEU A 50 9.93 0.84 6.61
C LEU A 50 11.09 0.32 5.78
N PHE A 51 11.45 1.08 4.76
CA PHE A 51 12.56 0.77 3.86
C PHE A 51 13.81 1.52 4.33
N GLN A 52 14.92 0.79 4.44
CA GLN A 52 16.21 1.37 4.78
C GLN A 52 17.20 1.15 3.64
N SER A 53 17.87 2.20 3.22
CA SER A 53 18.92 2.11 2.22
C SER A 53 20.13 2.94 2.63
N VAL A 54 21.28 2.59 2.07
CA VAL A 54 22.51 3.34 2.31
C VAL A 54 22.42 4.76 1.74
N GLU A 55 21.71 4.90 0.61
CA GLU A 55 21.63 6.18 -0.11
C GLU A 55 20.64 7.16 0.53
N THR A 56 19.50 6.66 1.02
CA THR A 56 18.39 7.52 1.43
C THR A 56 18.04 7.43 2.91
N GLY A 57 18.61 6.47 3.64
CA GLY A 57 18.24 6.22 5.02
C GLY A 57 16.89 5.51 5.12
N SER A 58 16.07 5.90 6.10
CA SER A 58 14.76 5.31 6.34
C SER A 58 13.67 6.09 5.63
N CYS A 59 12.81 5.38 4.90
CA CYS A 59 11.58 5.93 4.36
C CYS A 59 10.48 4.86 4.39
N VAL A 60 9.24 5.30 4.36
CA VAL A 60 8.09 4.40 4.25
C VAL A 60 7.77 4.15 2.80
N GLU A 61 7.49 2.91 2.46
CA GLU A 61 6.98 2.57 1.14
C GLU A 61 5.64 1.85 1.27
N ILE A 62 4.66 2.30 0.49
CA ILE A 62 3.38 1.61 0.35
C ILE A 62 3.61 0.43 -0.57
N ASN A 63 3.39 -0.79 -0.07
CA ASN A 63 3.56 -2.01 -0.86
C ASN A 63 2.26 -2.49 -1.49
N GLY A 64 1.12 -1.92 -1.11
CA GLY A 64 -0.17 -2.20 -1.71
C GLY A 64 -1.25 -1.31 -1.12
N ILE A 65 -2.13 -0.85 -1.98
CA ILE A 65 -3.35 -0.16 -1.58
C ILE A 65 -4.47 -0.59 -2.53
N VAL A 66 -5.58 -1.01 -1.98
CA VAL A 66 -6.72 -1.46 -2.77
C VAL A 66 -8.02 -1.06 -2.09
N VAL A 67 -8.97 -0.63 -2.90
CA VAL A 67 -10.33 -0.29 -2.48
C VAL A 67 -11.30 -1.15 -3.29
N GLU A 68 -12.35 -1.65 -2.64
CA GLU A 68 -13.38 -2.45 -3.29
C GLU A 68 -13.99 -1.67 -4.47
N GLN A 69 -14.08 -2.34 -5.65
CA GLN A 69 -14.47 -1.66 -6.91
C GLN A 69 -15.83 -0.97 -6.83
N SER A 70 -16.82 -1.60 -6.20
CA SER A 70 -18.18 -1.08 -6.14
C SER A 70 -18.31 0.21 -5.31
N ILE A 71 -17.31 0.52 -4.49
CA ILE A 71 -17.33 1.68 -3.60
C ILE A 71 -16.13 2.60 -3.78
N ARG A 72 -15.42 2.48 -4.90
CA ARG A 72 -14.35 3.42 -5.26
C ARG A 72 -14.90 4.83 -5.42
N SER A 73 -14.04 5.81 -5.22
CA SER A 73 -14.37 7.25 -5.29
C SER A 73 -15.25 7.76 -4.13
N ARG A 74 -15.38 7.00 -3.05
CA ARG A 74 -16.06 7.42 -1.81
C ARG A 74 -15.10 7.89 -0.72
N GLY A 75 -13.84 8.14 -1.06
CA GLY A 75 -12.85 8.65 -0.12
C GLY A 75 -12.17 7.58 0.73
N ILE A 76 -12.36 6.30 0.47
CA ILE A 76 -11.76 5.20 1.26
C ILE A 76 -10.25 5.16 1.06
N GLY A 77 -9.77 5.22 -0.18
CA GLY A 77 -8.34 5.29 -0.46
C GLY A 77 -7.70 6.53 0.12
N ARG A 78 -8.39 7.66 0.03
CA ARG A 78 -7.96 8.93 0.63
C ARG A 78 -7.86 8.85 2.16
N ALA A 79 -8.70 8.04 2.81
CA ALA A 79 -8.63 7.81 4.25
C ALA A 79 -7.52 6.82 4.63
N LEU A 80 -7.19 5.87 3.76
CA LEU A 80 -6.13 4.89 4.01
C LEU A 80 -4.73 5.49 3.95
N LEU A 81 -4.49 6.42 3.04
CA LEU A 81 -3.17 7.05 2.88
C LEU A 81 -2.67 7.71 4.16
N PRO A 82 -3.45 8.56 4.85
CA PRO A 82 -3.00 9.18 6.09
C PRO A 82 -2.63 8.18 7.19
N ALA A 83 -3.26 7.01 7.23
CA ALA A 83 -2.91 5.98 8.22
C ALA A 83 -1.47 5.50 8.03
N ALA A 84 -1.06 5.22 6.80
CA ALA A 84 0.31 4.84 6.47
C ALA A 84 1.29 5.99 6.69
N GLU A 85 0.90 7.21 6.32
CA GLU A 85 1.72 8.41 6.50
C GLU A 85 2.00 8.68 7.98
N GLU A 86 0.98 8.60 8.82
CA GLU A 86 1.13 8.81 10.26
C GLU A 86 1.97 7.72 10.92
N TRP A 87 1.78 6.49 10.49
CA TRP A 87 2.62 5.39 10.95
C TRP A 87 4.10 5.67 10.63
N GLY A 88 4.39 6.13 9.42
CA GLY A 88 5.75 6.50 9.02
C GLY A 88 6.33 7.63 9.88
N ARG A 89 5.53 8.66 10.14
CA ARG A 89 5.97 9.78 10.99
C ARG A 89 6.30 9.31 12.41
N SER A 90 5.58 8.34 12.93
CA SER A 90 5.83 7.80 14.27
C SER A 90 7.21 7.15 14.41
N PHE A 91 7.82 6.73 13.31
CA PHE A 91 9.19 6.18 13.26
C PHE A 91 10.21 7.19 12.75
N GLY A 92 9.86 8.46 12.66
CA GLY A 92 10.78 9.52 12.24
C GLY A 92 10.97 9.64 10.74
N SER A 93 10.21 8.91 9.93
CA SER A 93 10.26 9.06 8.48
C SER A 93 9.60 10.36 8.06
N ASN A 94 10.24 11.07 7.15
CA ASN A 94 9.73 12.34 6.59
C ASN A 94 9.31 12.18 5.12
N GLU A 95 9.43 10.99 4.57
CA GLU A 95 9.02 10.67 3.20
C GLU A 95 8.25 9.35 3.16
N ILE A 96 7.31 9.29 2.24
CA ILE A 96 6.57 8.07 1.90
C ILE A 96 6.54 7.95 0.38
N SER A 97 6.77 6.74 -0.11
CA SER A 97 6.78 6.46 -1.54
C SER A 97 5.80 5.34 -1.90
N VAL A 98 5.40 5.33 -3.15
CA VAL A 98 4.60 4.24 -3.74
C VAL A 98 5.05 4.02 -5.17
N ARG A 99 5.12 2.75 -5.57
CA ARG A 99 5.39 2.38 -6.96
C ARG A 99 4.08 2.01 -7.64
N SER A 100 3.92 2.45 -8.86
CA SER A 100 2.74 2.16 -9.66
C SER A 100 3.15 1.85 -11.08
N ASN A 101 2.49 0.87 -11.69
CA ASN A 101 2.71 0.55 -13.09
C ASN A 101 2.37 1.77 -13.97
N VAL A 102 3.18 2.03 -14.99
CA VAL A 102 3.00 3.19 -15.88
C VAL A 102 1.65 3.20 -16.59
N LYS A 103 0.98 2.06 -16.72
CA LYS A 103 -0.32 1.94 -17.37
C LYS A 103 -1.50 2.30 -16.46
N ARG A 104 -1.29 2.50 -15.17
CA ARG A 104 -2.35 2.73 -14.19
C ARG A 104 -2.65 4.22 -14.00
N ASP A 105 -3.19 4.85 -15.03
CA ASP A 105 -3.44 6.30 -15.05
C ASP A 105 -4.35 6.77 -13.91
N ARG A 106 -5.40 6.02 -13.56
CA ARG A 106 -6.29 6.36 -12.44
C ARG A 106 -5.54 6.38 -11.10
N ALA A 107 -4.65 5.42 -10.88
CA ALA A 107 -3.83 5.39 -9.68
C ALA A 107 -2.90 6.60 -9.62
N HIS A 108 -2.29 6.97 -10.74
CA HIS A 108 -1.41 8.14 -10.82
C HIS A 108 -2.17 9.43 -10.48
N GLN A 109 -3.39 9.60 -11.00
CA GLN A 109 -4.23 10.74 -10.66
C GLN A 109 -4.61 10.75 -9.19
N PHE A 110 -4.92 9.59 -8.63
CA PHE A 110 -5.24 9.44 -7.21
C PHE A 110 -4.07 9.88 -6.33
N TYR A 111 -2.86 9.42 -6.63
CA TYR A 111 -1.68 9.81 -5.84
C TYR A 111 -1.41 11.30 -5.98
N ALA A 112 -1.49 11.87 -7.17
CA ALA A 112 -1.28 13.29 -7.40
C ALA A 112 -2.28 14.14 -6.61
N LYS A 113 -3.56 13.75 -6.59
CA LYS A 113 -4.60 14.44 -5.81
C LYS A 113 -4.35 14.41 -4.30
N ASN A 114 -3.62 13.42 -3.82
CA ASN A 114 -3.34 13.24 -2.40
C ASN A 114 -1.93 13.72 -2.01
N GLY A 115 -1.32 14.55 -2.84
CA GLY A 115 -0.05 15.21 -2.53
C GLY A 115 1.20 14.44 -2.91
N TYR A 116 1.06 13.31 -3.62
CA TYR A 116 2.19 12.51 -4.10
C TYR A 116 2.68 13.07 -5.44
N ARG A 117 3.98 13.25 -5.56
CA ARG A 117 4.63 13.81 -6.74
C ARG A 117 5.37 12.70 -7.48
N HIS A 118 5.18 12.61 -8.80
CA HIS A 118 5.98 11.71 -9.63
C HIS A 118 7.44 12.17 -9.62
N VAL A 119 8.33 11.28 -9.17
CA VAL A 119 9.76 11.59 -9.05
C VAL A 119 10.60 10.84 -10.08
N LYS A 120 10.22 9.62 -10.47
CA LYS A 120 10.95 8.84 -11.46
C LYS A 120 10.13 7.68 -12.02
N THR A 121 10.55 7.20 -13.19
CA THR A 121 10.04 5.98 -13.81
C THR A 121 11.20 5.00 -13.90
N GLN A 122 10.99 3.74 -13.48
CA GLN A 122 12.05 2.73 -13.40
C GLN A 122 11.64 1.45 -14.10
N LYS A 123 12.65 0.66 -14.48
CA LYS A 123 12.49 -0.72 -14.90
C LYS A 123 12.85 -1.64 -13.74
N GLU A 124 12.07 -2.71 -13.57
CA GLU A 124 12.35 -3.75 -12.57
C GLU A 124 12.89 -5.00 -13.28
N PHE A 125 13.95 -5.58 -12.74
CA PHE A 125 14.55 -6.79 -13.26
C PHE A 125 14.49 -7.87 -12.19
N ARG A 126 14.09 -9.10 -12.57
CA ARG A 126 13.99 -10.25 -11.68
C ARG A 126 14.80 -11.42 -12.19
N LYS A 127 15.25 -12.24 -11.25
CA LYS A 127 15.91 -13.52 -11.53
C LYS A 127 15.42 -14.53 -10.50
N SER A 128 15.01 -15.70 -10.96
CA SER A 128 14.73 -16.81 -10.04
C SER A 128 16.02 -17.37 -9.48
N LEU A 129 16.00 -17.68 -8.19
CA LEU A 129 17.16 -18.23 -7.50
C LEU A 129 17.00 -19.73 -7.25
#